data_813b85f5b9cf9c8c92cacd4fbd778b1c
#
_entry.id   813b85f5b9cf9c8c92cacd4fbd778b1c
#
_cell.length_a   1.000
_cell.length_b   1.000
_cell.length_c   1.000
_cell.angle_alpha   90.00
_cell.angle_beta   90.00
_cell.angle_gamma   90.00
#
_symmetry.space_group_name_H-M   'P 1'
#
loop_
_entity.id
_entity.type
_entity.pdbx_description
1 polymer ?
#
loop_
_entity_poly.entity_id
_entity_poly.type
_entity_poly.pdbx_seq_one_letter_code
_entity_poly.pdbx_strand_id
1 'polypeptide(L)'
;NEKKGLGILIFEGSGSVDSGFNEGLIYYLPIHSDFGSILGVWSFNHRAKQRFTGEVEGHIVPAIAHYKEFLEKESTIGIVGDFNNSVIWDKTSTKHTFSNAIHQLSEMGFESAYHKMFAEDFGEEKLSTLFHTKNADKGYHIDYLFLRHHGEVTVGDFQDWIKYSDHMPMMVDINL
;
A
#
# COMPACT_ATOMS: atom_id res chain seq x y z
N ASN A 1 13.20 14.69 5.79
CA ASN A 1 13.79 13.97 6.92
C ASN A 1 14.68 12.87 6.36
N GLU A 2 15.98 13.08 6.34
CA GLU A 2 16.99 12.18 5.73
C GLU A 2 17.07 10.78 6.37
N LYS A 3 16.25 10.49 7.38
CA LYS A 3 16.28 9.25 8.17
C LYS A 3 15.16 8.26 7.85
N LYS A 4 14.24 8.59 6.95
CA LYS A 4 13.11 7.73 6.59
C LYS A 4 12.91 7.73 5.08
N GLY A 5 12.59 6.60 4.51
CA GLY A 5 12.35 6.43 3.09
C GLY A 5 11.60 5.14 2.80
N LEU A 6 11.15 5.02 1.57
CA LEU A 6 10.60 3.82 0.99
C LEU A 6 11.69 3.11 0.18
N GLY A 7 11.79 1.80 0.29
CA GLY A 7 12.73 0.99 -0.48
C GLY A 7 12.12 -0.33 -0.88
N ILE A 8 12.54 -0.85 -2.03
CA ILE A 8 12.21 -2.18 -2.52
C ILE A 8 13.51 -2.93 -2.73
N LEU A 9 13.60 -4.14 -2.19
CA LEU A 9 14.73 -5.04 -2.31
C LEU A 9 14.34 -6.21 -3.22
N ILE A 10 15.16 -6.49 -4.22
CA ILE A 10 14.99 -7.62 -5.14
C ILE A 10 16.12 -8.61 -4.82
N PHE A 11 15.79 -9.81 -4.36
CA PHE A 11 16.78 -10.83 -3.97
C PHE A 11 17.16 -11.74 -5.13
N GLU A 12 16.28 -11.91 -6.13
CA GLU A 12 16.52 -12.68 -7.32
C GLU A 12 16.08 -11.91 -8.55
N GLY A 13 16.84 -12.04 -9.65
CA GLY A 13 16.54 -11.29 -10.88
C GLY A 13 17.06 -9.87 -10.86
N SER A 14 16.46 -9.02 -11.67
CA SER A 14 16.83 -7.61 -11.83
C SER A 14 15.62 -6.69 -11.68
N GLY A 15 15.90 -5.41 -11.43
CA GLY A 15 14.86 -4.39 -11.41
C GLY A 15 15.43 -2.99 -11.55
N SER A 16 14.56 -2.07 -11.97
CA SER A 16 14.89 -0.66 -12.13
C SER A 16 13.73 0.23 -11.72
N VAL A 17 14.06 1.42 -11.24
CA VAL A 17 13.06 2.46 -10.95
C VAL A 17 12.56 3.04 -12.28
N ASP A 18 11.26 3.21 -12.43
CA ASP A 18 10.70 3.97 -13.55
C ASP A 18 10.89 5.47 -13.30
N SER A 19 11.91 6.03 -13.94
CA SER A 19 12.27 7.45 -13.78
C SER A 19 11.24 8.41 -14.40
N GLY A 20 10.41 7.95 -15.32
CA GLY A 20 9.39 8.78 -15.99
C GLY A 20 8.25 9.19 -15.06
N PHE A 21 8.04 8.46 -13.97
CA PHE A 21 6.96 8.73 -13.01
C PHE A 21 7.46 9.27 -11.66
N ASN A 22 8.75 9.47 -11.49
CA ASN A 22 9.33 9.75 -10.17
C ASN A 22 9.43 11.25 -9.84
N GLU A 23 9.03 12.13 -10.75
CA GLU A 23 9.04 13.57 -10.49
C GLU A 23 7.85 13.96 -9.60
N GLY A 24 8.12 14.35 -8.38
CA GLY A 24 7.18 15.00 -7.47
C GLY A 24 6.57 14.11 -6.36
N LEU A 25 6.60 12.78 -6.44
CA LEU A 25 5.95 11.91 -5.46
C LEU A 25 6.97 11.06 -4.68
N ILE A 26 7.58 11.63 -3.66
CA ILE A 26 8.67 11.02 -2.89
C ILE A 26 8.29 9.81 -2.01
N TYR A 27 7.01 9.50 -1.89
CA TYR A 27 6.48 8.40 -1.07
C TYR A 27 5.93 7.25 -1.90
N TYR A 28 6.22 7.28 -3.19
CA TYR A 28 5.80 6.25 -4.13
C TYR A 28 7.00 5.83 -4.96
N LEU A 29 7.15 4.53 -5.17
CA LEU A 29 8.30 3.97 -5.86
C LEU A 29 7.84 3.00 -6.96
N PRO A 30 7.68 3.50 -8.21
CA PRO A 30 7.38 2.63 -9.34
C PRO A 30 8.65 1.89 -9.77
N ILE A 31 8.58 0.58 -9.82
CA ILE A 31 9.67 -0.28 -10.26
C ILE A 31 9.22 -1.23 -11.37
N HIS A 32 10.16 -1.56 -12.23
CA HIS A 32 10.08 -2.70 -13.14
C HIS A 32 10.99 -3.80 -12.63
N SER A 33 10.54 -5.04 -12.71
CA SER A 33 11.35 -6.22 -12.42
C SER A 33 11.10 -7.32 -13.43
N ASP A 34 11.93 -8.36 -13.39
CA ASP A 34 11.75 -9.54 -14.25
C ASP A 34 10.43 -10.28 -13.97
N PHE A 35 9.82 -10.05 -12.80
CA PHE A 35 8.56 -10.66 -12.37
C PHE A 35 7.32 -9.79 -12.65
N GLY A 36 7.51 -8.57 -13.13
CA GLY A 36 6.47 -7.58 -13.34
C GLY A 36 6.76 -6.25 -12.67
N SER A 37 5.90 -5.27 -12.92
CA SER A 37 6.03 -3.93 -12.37
C SER A 37 5.22 -3.79 -11.08
N ILE A 38 5.75 -3.05 -10.11
CA ILE A 38 5.11 -2.82 -8.80
C ILE A 38 5.22 -1.35 -8.44
N LEU A 39 4.14 -0.78 -7.91
CA LEU A 39 4.17 0.51 -7.26
C LEU A 39 4.29 0.30 -5.75
N GLY A 40 5.45 0.61 -5.18
CA GLY A 40 5.65 0.68 -3.74
C GLY A 40 5.01 1.93 -3.15
N VAL A 41 4.36 1.80 -2.00
CA VAL A 41 3.56 2.86 -1.37
C VAL A 41 3.98 3.08 0.08
N TRP A 42 4.15 4.35 0.43
CA TRP A 42 4.13 4.85 1.80
C TRP A 42 3.28 6.13 1.82
N SER A 43 1.95 5.98 1.80
CA SER A 43 1.05 7.11 1.67
C SER A 43 0.80 7.83 2.99
N PHE A 44 0.18 9.00 2.91
CA PHE A 44 -0.26 9.74 4.08
C PHE A 44 -1.70 9.41 4.44
N ASN A 45 -1.97 9.42 5.74
CA ASN A 45 -3.33 9.39 6.24
C ASN A 45 -4.13 10.57 5.68
N HIS A 46 -5.39 10.37 5.34
CA HIS A 46 -6.31 11.38 4.80
C HIS A 46 -6.43 12.64 5.67
N ARG A 47 -6.04 12.56 6.96
CA ARG A 47 -5.97 13.70 7.89
C ARG A 47 -4.63 14.40 7.89
N ALA A 48 -3.61 13.85 7.23
CA ALA A 48 -2.32 14.48 7.18
C ALA A 48 -2.46 15.81 6.45
N LYS A 49 -2.23 16.89 7.16
CA LYS A 49 -2.08 18.21 6.53
C LYS A 49 -0.87 18.14 5.62
N GLN A 50 -0.92 18.85 4.52
CA GLN A 50 0.19 19.07 3.60
C GLN A 50 1.43 19.59 4.34
N ARG A 51 2.20 18.70 4.94
CA ARG A 51 3.30 19.11 5.83
C ARG A 51 4.61 19.33 5.12
N PHE A 52 4.77 18.80 3.89
CA PHE A 52 6.11 18.69 3.32
C PHE A 52 6.35 19.53 2.07
N THR A 53 5.38 19.77 1.21
CA THR A 53 5.59 20.52 -0.03
C THR A 53 4.47 21.47 -0.42
N GLY A 54 3.37 21.48 0.30
CA GLY A 54 2.17 22.23 -0.09
C GLY A 54 1.29 21.49 -1.10
N GLU A 55 1.64 20.26 -1.48
CA GLU A 55 0.95 19.48 -2.51
C GLU A 55 0.26 18.24 -1.91
N VAL A 56 -0.75 17.72 -2.62
CA VAL A 56 -1.61 16.59 -2.16
C VAL A 56 -0.94 15.23 -2.43
N GLU A 57 0.36 15.24 -2.61
CA GLU A 57 1.17 14.17 -3.17
C GLU A 57 1.27 12.94 -2.28
N GLY A 58 1.08 13.12 -0.98
CA GLY A 58 1.16 12.03 -0.03
C GLY A 58 -0.09 11.16 0.06
N HIS A 59 -1.22 11.56 -0.54
CA HIS A 59 -2.49 10.83 -0.45
C HIS A 59 -2.63 9.81 -1.57
N ILE A 60 -3.19 8.64 -1.24
CA ILE A 60 -3.29 7.52 -2.19
C ILE A 60 -4.19 7.84 -3.41
N VAL A 61 -5.30 8.57 -3.24
CA VAL A 61 -6.21 8.87 -4.35
C VAL A 61 -5.56 9.74 -5.44
N PRO A 62 -4.92 10.88 -5.11
CA PRO A 62 -4.15 11.63 -6.10
C PRO A 62 -2.97 10.83 -6.68
N ALA A 63 -2.34 9.97 -5.89
CA ALA A 63 -1.25 9.13 -6.38
C ALA A 63 -1.72 8.11 -7.42
N ILE A 64 -2.87 7.47 -7.22
CA ILE A 64 -3.47 6.57 -8.22
C ILE A 64 -3.70 7.34 -9.53
N ALA A 65 -4.22 8.56 -9.47
CA ALA A 65 -4.43 9.37 -10.66
C ALA A 65 -3.10 9.75 -11.36
N HIS A 66 -2.05 10.07 -10.58
CA HIS A 66 -0.71 10.39 -11.11
C HIS A 66 -0.06 9.17 -11.78
N TYR A 67 -0.15 8.00 -11.15
CA TYR A 67 0.43 6.76 -11.68
C TYR A 67 -0.51 5.96 -12.58
N LYS A 68 -1.61 6.55 -13.05
CA LYS A 68 -2.63 5.84 -13.82
C LYS A 68 -2.05 5.08 -15.01
N GLU A 69 -1.24 5.74 -15.83
CA GLU A 69 -0.60 5.11 -17.00
C GLU A 69 0.34 3.96 -16.64
N PHE A 70 1.01 4.03 -15.49
CA PHE A 70 1.83 2.95 -14.97
C PHE A 70 0.96 1.79 -14.48
N LEU A 71 -0.10 2.08 -13.73
CA LEU A 71 -0.99 1.09 -13.14
C LEU A 71 -1.85 0.36 -14.20
N GLU A 72 -2.22 1.01 -15.30
CA GLU A 72 -3.02 0.40 -16.38
C GLU A 72 -2.22 -0.53 -17.29
N LYS A 73 -0.88 -0.55 -17.19
CA LYS A 73 -0.07 -1.51 -17.97
C LYS A 73 -0.31 -2.93 -17.49
N GLU A 74 -0.46 -3.88 -18.40
CA GLU A 74 -0.61 -5.31 -18.09
C GLU A 74 0.58 -5.86 -17.29
N SER A 75 1.78 -5.31 -17.51
CA SER A 75 2.98 -5.68 -16.76
C SER A 75 2.96 -5.22 -15.31
N THR A 76 2.05 -4.33 -14.91
CA THR A 76 1.94 -3.90 -13.51
C THR A 76 1.09 -4.87 -12.73
N ILE A 77 1.74 -5.65 -11.89
CA ILE A 77 1.13 -6.75 -11.13
C ILE A 77 0.62 -6.33 -9.75
N GLY A 78 1.08 -5.18 -9.21
CA GLY A 78 0.68 -4.78 -7.87
C GLY A 78 0.97 -3.34 -7.48
N ILE A 79 0.22 -2.90 -6.48
CA ILE A 79 0.47 -1.69 -5.69
C ILE A 79 0.46 -2.09 -4.22
N VAL A 80 1.59 -1.90 -3.53
CA VAL A 80 1.87 -2.56 -2.25
C VAL A 80 2.57 -1.62 -1.25
N GLY A 81 2.26 -1.76 0.02
CA GLY A 81 2.95 -1.06 1.10
C GLY A 81 2.04 -0.49 2.18
N ASP A 82 2.55 0.52 2.87
CA ASP A 82 1.83 1.26 3.91
C ASP A 82 0.96 2.36 3.29
N PHE A 83 -0.35 2.11 3.27
CA PHE A 83 -1.33 3.07 2.76
C PHE A 83 -1.72 4.10 3.81
N ASN A 84 -1.39 3.88 5.08
CA ASN A 84 -1.78 4.74 6.20
C ASN A 84 -3.26 5.12 6.21
N ASN A 85 -4.10 4.26 5.64
CA ASN A 85 -5.53 4.48 5.46
C ASN A 85 -6.33 3.22 5.76
N SER A 86 -7.57 3.41 6.19
CA SER A 86 -8.59 2.38 6.32
C SER A 86 -9.96 3.01 6.12
N VAL A 87 -10.92 2.26 5.64
CA VAL A 87 -12.31 2.72 5.43
C VAL A 87 -12.99 3.14 6.73
N ILE A 88 -12.53 2.63 7.90
CA ILE A 88 -13.05 3.03 9.22
C ILE A 88 -12.86 4.53 9.50
N TRP A 89 -11.96 5.18 8.77
CA TRP A 89 -11.71 6.62 8.92
C TRP A 89 -12.40 7.47 7.84
N ASP A 90 -13.06 6.84 6.88
CA ASP A 90 -13.78 7.55 5.84
C ASP A 90 -14.95 8.35 6.42
N LYS A 91 -15.13 9.56 5.91
CA LYS A 91 -16.20 10.45 6.28
C LYS A 91 -16.82 11.06 5.03
N THR A 92 -18.12 11.30 5.06
CA THR A 92 -18.85 11.93 3.97
C THR A 92 -18.30 13.28 3.52
N SER A 93 -17.61 13.99 4.43
CA SER A 93 -16.95 15.27 4.14
C SER A 93 -15.54 15.14 3.58
N THR A 94 -15.00 13.91 3.49
CA THR A 94 -13.62 13.66 3.03
C THR A 94 -13.60 13.56 1.52
N LYS A 95 -12.82 14.41 0.86
CA LYS A 95 -12.68 14.43 -0.61
C LYS A 95 -11.97 13.17 -1.16
N HIS A 96 -11.01 12.65 -0.41
CA HIS A 96 -10.18 11.51 -0.79
C HIS A 96 -10.35 10.40 0.25
N THR A 97 -11.45 9.65 0.15
CA THR A 97 -11.72 8.50 1.01
C THR A 97 -10.91 7.29 0.58
N PHE A 98 -10.62 6.38 1.51
CA PHE A 98 -9.96 5.13 1.17
C PHE A 98 -10.88 4.21 0.34
N SER A 99 -12.17 4.24 0.60
CA SER A 99 -13.18 3.55 -0.24
C SER A 99 -13.10 3.97 -1.71
N ASN A 100 -12.83 5.26 -1.99
CA ASN A 100 -12.62 5.72 -3.37
C ASN A 100 -11.33 5.16 -3.98
N ALA A 101 -10.24 5.09 -3.20
CA ALA A 101 -9.00 4.47 -3.66
C ALA A 101 -9.20 2.99 -4.01
N ILE A 102 -9.88 2.24 -3.13
CA ILE A 102 -10.22 0.83 -3.36
C ILE A 102 -11.02 0.67 -4.65
N HIS A 103 -12.05 1.50 -4.84
CA HIS A 103 -12.88 1.45 -6.04
C HIS A 103 -12.06 1.70 -7.32
N GLN A 104 -11.23 2.75 -7.34
CA GLN A 104 -10.37 3.04 -8.50
C GLN A 104 -9.39 1.90 -8.80
N LEU A 105 -8.78 1.30 -7.77
CA LEU A 105 -7.90 0.14 -7.95
C LEU A 105 -8.64 -1.08 -8.48
N SER A 106 -9.85 -1.32 -7.99
CA SER A 106 -10.71 -2.41 -8.47
C SER A 106 -11.10 -2.23 -9.94
N GLU A 107 -11.42 -1.00 -10.37
CA GLU A 107 -11.69 -0.69 -11.78
C GLU A 107 -10.48 -0.94 -12.70
N MET A 108 -9.27 -0.84 -12.16
CA MET A 108 -8.02 -1.16 -12.86
C MET A 108 -7.64 -2.66 -12.77
N GLY A 109 -8.47 -3.48 -12.11
CA GLY A 109 -8.26 -4.93 -11.97
C GLY A 109 -7.34 -5.32 -10.82
N PHE A 110 -7.12 -4.44 -9.83
CA PHE A 110 -6.40 -4.79 -8.61
C PHE A 110 -7.38 -5.15 -7.49
N GLU A 111 -7.16 -6.27 -6.83
CA GLU A 111 -7.91 -6.70 -5.65
C GLU A 111 -6.95 -6.78 -4.45
N SER A 112 -7.45 -6.46 -3.25
CA SER A 112 -6.66 -6.68 -2.04
C SER A 112 -6.50 -8.19 -1.79
N ALA A 113 -5.26 -8.64 -1.78
CA ALA A 113 -4.95 -10.06 -1.60
C ALA A 113 -5.45 -10.59 -0.25
N TYR A 114 -5.33 -9.78 0.81
CA TYR A 114 -5.86 -10.11 2.13
C TYR A 114 -7.37 -10.36 2.09
N HIS A 115 -8.14 -9.40 1.61
CA HIS A 115 -9.60 -9.46 1.59
C HIS A 115 -10.12 -10.58 0.69
N LYS A 116 -9.41 -10.84 -0.41
CA LYS A 116 -9.72 -11.96 -1.30
C LYS A 116 -9.53 -13.32 -0.63
N MET A 117 -8.45 -13.48 0.13
CA MET A 117 -8.12 -14.74 0.80
C MET A 117 -9.01 -15.01 2.02
N PHE A 118 -9.17 -13.99 2.88
CA PHE A 118 -9.88 -14.16 4.15
C PHE A 118 -11.39 -13.95 4.05
N ALA A 119 -11.88 -13.44 2.91
CA ALA A 119 -13.31 -13.10 2.69
C ALA A 119 -13.87 -12.18 3.79
N GLU A 120 -13.06 -11.22 4.22
CA GLU A 120 -13.42 -10.19 5.19
C GLU A 120 -13.68 -8.87 4.46
N ASP A 121 -14.58 -8.05 5.01
CA ASP A 121 -14.86 -6.73 4.47
C ASP A 121 -13.83 -5.71 4.93
N PHE A 122 -13.58 -4.69 4.10
CA PHE A 122 -12.72 -3.58 4.48
C PHE A 122 -13.28 -2.85 5.72
N GLY A 123 -12.44 -2.68 6.72
CA GLY A 123 -12.78 -2.12 8.03
C GLY A 123 -13.22 -3.13 9.07
N GLU A 124 -13.31 -4.41 8.69
CA GLU A 124 -13.66 -5.53 9.58
C GLU A 124 -12.53 -6.58 9.65
N GLU A 125 -11.32 -6.18 9.26
CA GLU A 125 -10.14 -7.03 9.25
C GLU A 125 -9.79 -7.52 10.66
N LYS A 126 -9.62 -8.83 10.82
CA LYS A 126 -9.25 -9.46 12.10
C LYS A 126 -7.76 -9.40 12.38
N LEU A 127 -6.93 -9.32 11.33
CA LEU A 127 -5.49 -9.23 11.47
C LEU A 127 -5.04 -7.78 11.26
N SER A 128 -4.44 -7.22 12.29
CA SER A 128 -3.87 -5.87 12.22
C SER A 128 -2.46 -5.90 11.65
N THR A 129 -2.14 -4.92 10.80
CA THR A 129 -0.80 -4.73 10.24
C THR A 129 -0.01 -3.63 10.94
N LEU A 130 -0.68 -2.74 11.70
CA LEU A 130 -0.07 -1.76 12.57
C LEU A 130 -0.58 -1.92 13.99
N PHE A 131 0.32 -1.84 14.98
CA PHE A 131 -0.01 -1.71 16.41
C PHE A 131 0.51 -0.37 16.94
N HIS A 132 -0.37 0.63 16.90
CA HIS A 132 -0.01 2.00 17.25
C HIS A 132 0.63 2.11 18.64
N THR A 133 1.81 2.74 18.70
CA THR A 133 2.64 2.82 19.90
C THR A 133 3.03 1.46 20.50
N LYS A 134 3.09 0.42 19.68
CA LYS A 134 3.38 -0.97 20.08
C LYS A 134 2.39 -1.54 21.11
N ASN A 135 1.15 -1.11 21.07
CA ASN A 135 0.09 -1.53 21.97
C ASN A 135 -0.84 -2.52 21.28
N ALA A 136 -0.96 -3.73 21.84
CA ALA A 136 -1.79 -4.80 21.29
C ALA A 136 -3.29 -4.42 21.14
N ASP A 137 -3.79 -3.52 22.00
CA ASP A 137 -5.19 -3.09 21.97
C ASP A 137 -5.44 -1.97 20.92
N LYS A 138 -4.40 -1.54 20.20
CA LYS A 138 -4.49 -0.45 19.21
C LYS A 138 -4.05 -0.93 17.82
N GLY A 139 -4.62 -2.03 17.41
CA GLY A 139 -4.39 -2.62 16.10
C GLY A 139 -5.20 -1.93 15.00
N TYR A 140 -4.59 -1.79 13.81
CA TYR A 140 -5.21 -1.30 12.60
C TYR A 140 -4.69 -2.09 11.40
N HIS A 141 -5.53 -2.28 10.38
CA HIS A 141 -5.11 -2.80 9.09
C HIS A 141 -4.92 -1.62 8.14
N ILE A 142 -3.68 -1.30 7.81
CA ILE A 142 -3.32 -0.13 6.99
C ILE A 142 -2.25 -0.39 5.94
N ASP A 143 -1.64 -1.57 5.98
CA ASP A 143 -0.74 -2.06 4.96
C ASP A 143 -1.54 -2.98 4.02
N TYR A 144 -1.37 -2.82 2.72
CA TYR A 144 -2.16 -3.58 1.74
C TYR A 144 -1.27 -4.08 0.59
N LEU A 145 -1.73 -5.20 0.03
CA LEU A 145 -1.21 -5.81 -1.19
C LEU A 145 -2.37 -5.84 -2.20
N PHE A 146 -2.51 -4.80 -3.01
CA PHE A 146 -3.45 -4.79 -4.12
C PHE A 146 -2.78 -5.39 -5.35
N LEU A 147 -3.28 -6.53 -5.81
CA LEU A 147 -2.63 -7.35 -6.83
C LEU A 147 -3.61 -7.70 -7.95
N ARG A 148 -3.08 -7.94 -9.16
CA ARG A 148 -3.87 -8.50 -10.29
C ARG A 148 -3.99 -10.01 -10.21
N HIS A 149 -3.05 -10.66 -9.54
CA HIS A 149 -2.98 -12.11 -9.40
C HIS A 149 -3.30 -12.50 -7.96
N HIS A 150 -3.95 -13.65 -7.79
CA HIS A 150 -4.25 -14.17 -6.47
C HIS A 150 -3.03 -14.87 -5.89
N GLY A 151 -2.93 -14.85 -4.57
CA GLY A 151 -1.85 -15.50 -3.84
C GLY A 151 -2.25 -15.85 -2.41
N GLU A 152 -1.46 -16.69 -1.78
CA GLU A 152 -1.61 -16.96 -0.35
C GLU A 152 -0.98 -15.84 0.46
N VAL A 153 -1.75 -15.28 1.41
CA VAL A 153 -1.32 -14.15 2.24
C VAL A 153 -1.07 -14.61 3.67
N THR A 154 0.06 -14.21 4.21
CA THR A 154 0.36 -14.36 5.64
C THR A 154 0.64 -12.99 6.24
N VAL A 155 0.05 -12.71 7.40
CA VAL A 155 0.34 -11.53 8.23
C VAL A 155 1.13 -11.98 9.44
N GLY A 156 2.23 -11.28 9.75
CA GLY A 156 3.07 -11.61 10.90
C GLY A 156 2.34 -11.48 12.23
N ASP A 157 2.71 -12.33 13.18
CA ASP A 157 2.13 -12.32 14.52
C ASP A 157 2.71 -11.18 15.38
N PHE A 158 1.86 -10.55 16.19
CA PHE A 158 2.26 -9.46 17.09
C PHE A 158 3.43 -9.84 18.00
N GLN A 159 3.38 -11.03 18.63
CA GLN A 159 4.39 -11.46 19.61
C GLN A 159 5.79 -11.61 19.00
N ASP A 160 5.82 -12.04 17.74
CA ASP A 160 7.09 -12.27 17.05
C ASP A 160 7.72 -10.98 16.53
N TRP A 161 6.90 -10.02 16.07
CA TRP A 161 7.37 -8.87 15.30
C TRP A 161 7.40 -7.55 16.04
N ILE A 162 6.61 -7.36 17.12
CA ILE A 162 6.48 -6.07 17.82
C ILE A 162 7.80 -5.53 18.38
N LYS A 163 8.75 -6.41 18.67
CA LYS A 163 10.09 -6.00 19.15
C LYS A 163 10.90 -5.27 18.08
N TYR A 164 10.65 -5.59 16.80
CA TYR A 164 11.36 -5.01 15.66
C TYR A 164 10.63 -3.81 15.07
N SER A 165 9.31 -3.91 14.89
CA SER A 165 8.47 -2.90 14.26
C SER A 165 7.12 -2.81 14.96
N ASP A 166 6.45 -1.66 14.86
CA ASP A 166 5.02 -1.51 15.16
C ASP A 166 4.14 -1.94 13.98
N HIS A 167 4.73 -2.16 12.78
CA HIS A 167 4.07 -2.83 11.66
C HIS A 167 4.39 -4.32 11.62
N MET A 168 3.39 -5.11 11.26
CA MET A 168 3.53 -6.56 11.01
C MET A 168 3.83 -6.78 9.53
N PRO A 169 4.76 -7.68 9.18
CA PRO A 169 5.03 -7.98 7.78
C PRO A 169 3.82 -8.66 7.14
N MET A 170 3.52 -8.26 5.92
CA MET A 170 2.64 -9.02 5.04
C MET A 170 3.48 -9.74 3.99
N MET A 171 3.20 -11.02 3.82
CA MET A 171 3.82 -11.84 2.79
C MET A 171 2.74 -12.36 1.85
N VAL A 172 3.06 -12.44 0.58
CA VAL A 172 2.18 -13.04 -0.42
C VAL A 172 3.00 -13.94 -1.33
N ASP A 173 2.49 -15.14 -1.56
CA ASP A 173 3.03 -16.07 -2.55
C ASP A 173 2.12 -16.02 -3.79
N ILE A 174 2.65 -15.52 -4.90
CA ILE A 174 1.90 -15.27 -6.14
C ILE A 174 2.34 -16.28 -7.19
N ASN A 175 1.39 -17.01 -7.74
CA ASN A 175 1.62 -17.80 -8.95
C ASN A 175 1.42 -16.90 -10.18
N LEU A 176 2.52 -16.49 -10.81
CA LEU A 176 2.57 -15.66 -12.03
C LEU A 176 2.42 -16.51 -13.29
#